data_37bef94dbf4989a06b71842be8ebaf85
#
_entry.id   37bef94dbf4989a06b71842be8ebaf85
#
_cell.length_a   1.000
_cell.length_b   1.000
_cell.length_c   1.000
_cell.angle_alpha   90.00
_cell.angle_beta   90.00
_cell.angle_gamma   90.00
#
_symmetry.space_group_name_H-M   'P 1'
#
loop_
_entity.id
_entity.type
_entity.pdbx_description
1 polymer ?
#
loop_
_entity_poly.entity_id
_entity_poly.type
_entity_poly.pdbx_seq_one_letter_code
_entity_poly.pdbx_strand_id
1 'polypeptide(L)'
;MTASDLPVNADRGAQNRLARGLGALTPSGRASVPLSWALYDFANTIYSYAVVSYAIGLWSVDRLGRADGQFWVLFAGAASVLLNAVVSPVLGAMSDRTGGRIRYLFFFTAMTVLASGLIGFVDAAAIGLVLYAIANFGYQAALIYYDATLPVVAKPEARGRVSGIGVAIGYLGTIVIALLILVLDSKASGLTFILAAALFALFSVPLFLVVREPPKADAEPFRWREVAGSWRQLRRTLEDARKVPGLLRFLVGRFFYTDPVNTVIVVMSVFATEAIGVTQSAANLVLLLLTVVAVVASFGWGQLVERIGPKRTLLIVLGTWCVGLVIVGSVLSLPTFLIGGALLGAGLGGVWTSDRVFMLRLSPPDQVGEFFGLYGIAGKFSAVSGPLLYGSIVSTLLDRGWGAGAYQVGIFSFLFLLVIGVVLLRAVREPAADHWAAAADTVIAPPERLAPVSSPTEPR
;
A
#
# COMPACT_ATOMS: atom_id res chain seq x y z
N MET A 1 -3.50 -49.51 20.82
CA MET A 1 -3.56 -48.03 20.90
C MET A 1 -4.23 -47.56 19.63
N THR A 2 -5.47 -47.22 19.74
CA THR A 2 -6.34 -46.83 18.61
C THR A 2 -6.14 -45.34 18.33
N ALA A 3 -6.19 -44.97 17.05
CA ALA A 3 -5.91 -43.60 16.52
C ALA A 3 -6.90 -42.52 16.91
N SER A 4 -7.58 -42.62 18.08
CA SER A 4 -8.64 -41.71 18.54
C SER A 4 -8.25 -40.72 19.66
N ASP A 5 -7.01 -40.77 20.14
CA ASP A 5 -6.59 -39.93 21.30
C ASP A 5 -5.66 -38.76 20.95
N LEU A 6 -5.84 -38.13 19.77
CA LEU A 6 -5.21 -36.84 19.49
C LEU A 6 -5.97 -35.69 20.23
N PRO A 7 -5.25 -34.72 20.82
CA PRO A 7 -5.86 -33.75 21.73
C PRO A 7 -6.64 -32.66 20.96
N VAL A 8 -7.88 -32.96 20.57
CA VAL A 8 -8.86 -32.03 19.97
C VAL A 8 -9.12 -30.81 20.88
N ASN A 9 -8.90 -30.93 22.19
CA ASN A 9 -9.14 -29.86 23.17
C ASN A 9 -8.02 -28.81 23.26
N ALA A 10 -6.78 -29.16 22.92
CA ALA A 10 -5.66 -28.21 22.93
C ALA A 10 -5.76 -27.19 21.78
N ASP A 11 -6.24 -27.63 20.62
CA ASP A 11 -6.40 -26.82 19.42
C ASP A 11 -7.56 -25.80 19.60
N ARG A 12 -8.67 -26.20 20.18
CA ARG A 12 -9.79 -25.30 20.52
C ARG A 12 -9.40 -24.21 21.52
N GLY A 13 -8.54 -24.52 22.49
CA GLY A 13 -8.02 -23.58 23.46
C GLY A 13 -7.09 -22.51 22.83
N ALA A 14 -6.28 -22.91 21.87
CA ALA A 14 -5.40 -22.00 21.12
C ALA A 14 -6.21 -21.11 20.16
N GLN A 15 -7.16 -21.66 19.42
CA GLN A 15 -8.07 -20.93 18.55
C GLN A 15 -8.88 -19.88 19.30
N ASN A 16 -9.43 -20.22 20.48
CA ASN A 16 -10.16 -19.28 21.33
C ASN A 16 -9.28 -18.18 21.92
N ARG A 17 -8.01 -18.44 22.19
CA ARG A 17 -7.06 -17.42 22.64
C ARG A 17 -6.68 -16.47 21.48
N LEU A 18 -6.41 -17.00 20.29
CA LEU A 18 -6.12 -16.21 19.10
C LEU A 18 -7.31 -15.32 18.73
N ALA A 19 -8.53 -15.89 18.71
CA ALA A 19 -9.76 -15.13 18.41
C ALA A 19 -10.00 -14.01 19.43
N ARG A 20 -9.80 -14.26 20.73
CA ARG A 20 -9.89 -13.22 21.77
C ARG A 20 -8.83 -12.16 21.60
N GLY A 21 -7.58 -12.55 21.27
CA GLY A 21 -6.48 -11.64 21.00
C GLY A 21 -6.77 -10.72 19.82
N LEU A 22 -7.22 -11.25 18.69
CA LEU A 22 -7.59 -10.48 17.50
C LEU A 22 -8.81 -9.58 17.75
N GLY A 23 -9.83 -10.08 18.46
CA GLY A 23 -11.01 -9.30 18.82
C GLY A 23 -10.67 -8.08 19.68
N ALA A 24 -9.69 -8.19 20.58
CA ALA A 24 -9.23 -7.09 21.42
C ALA A 24 -8.65 -5.91 20.61
N LEU A 25 -8.18 -6.15 19.39
CA LEU A 25 -7.57 -5.14 18.51
C LEU A 25 -8.62 -4.23 17.84
N THR A 26 -9.90 -4.61 17.83
CA THR A 26 -10.95 -3.93 17.06
C THR A 26 -11.94 -3.19 17.96
N PRO A 27 -12.56 -2.10 17.48
CA PRO A 27 -13.65 -1.44 18.18
C PRO A 27 -14.86 -2.36 18.41
N SER A 28 -15.14 -3.26 17.46
CA SER A 28 -16.28 -4.19 17.51
C SER A 28 -16.08 -5.41 18.42
N GLY A 29 -14.85 -5.65 18.91
CA GLY A 29 -14.51 -6.86 19.66
C GLY A 29 -14.49 -8.17 18.86
N ARG A 30 -14.71 -8.12 17.53
CA ARG A 30 -14.83 -9.29 16.66
C ARG A 30 -13.51 -9.58 15.94
N ALA A 31 -12.95 -10.77 16.16
CA ALA A 31 -11.71 -11.24 15.50
C ALA A 31 -11.83 -11.30 13.97
N SER A 32 -13.04 -11.51 13.44
CA SER A 32 -13.29 -11.56 11.99
C SER A 32 -13.01 -10.24 11.27
N VAL A 33 -13.09 -9.09 11.97
CA VAL A 33 -12.89 -7.77 11.36
C VAL A 33 -11.45 -7.55 10.89
N PRO A 34 -10.41 -7.66 11.74
CA PRO A 34 -9.03 -7.48 11.26
C PRO A 34 -8.59 -8.59 10.31
N LEU A 35 -9.12 -9.82 10.47
CA LEU A 35 -8.81 -10.91 9.56
C LEU A 35 -9.40 -10.68 8.17
N SER A 36 -10.66 -10.25 8.06
CA SER A 36 -11.28 -9.95 6.76
C SER A 36 -10.59 -8.77 6.06
N TRP A 37 -10.12 -7.78 6.82
CA TRP A 37 -9.34 -6.68 6.29
C TRP A 37 -7.98 -7.15 5.77
N ALA A 38 -7.28 -8.03 6.49
CA ALA A 38 -6.02 -8.61 6.05
C ALA A 38 -6.18 -9.55 4.83
N LEU A 39 -7.32 -10.27 4.73
CA LEU A 39 -7.65 -11.07 3.54
C LEU A 39 -7.87 -10.21 2.29
N TYR A 40 -8.33 -8.97 2.46
CA TYR A 40 -8.39 -8.04 1.34
C TYR A 40 -6.99 -7.65 0.85
N ASP A 41 -6.03 -7.44 1.76
CA ASP A 41 -4.63 -7.18 1.39
C ASP A 41 -4.01 -8.40 0.66
N PHE A 42 -4.33 -9.62 1.11
CA PHE A 42 -4.00 -10.85 0.41
C PHE A 42 -4.55 -10.87 -1.03
N ALA A 43 -5.83 -10.56 -1.20
CA ALA A 43 -6.49 -10.48 -2.51
C ALA A 43 -5.84 -9.43 -3.42
N ASN A 44 -5.55 -8.27 -2.85
CA ASN A 44 -4.96 -7.13 -3.52
C ASN A 44 -3.55 -7.42 -4.07
N THR A 45 -2.71 -8.12 -3.30
CA THR A 45 -1.37 -8.51 -3.74
C THR A 45 -1.37 -9.63 -4.78
N ILE A 46 -2.38 -10.52 -4.77
CA ILE A 46 -2.60 -11.49 -5.86
C ILE A 46 -2.76 -10.75 -7.19
N TYR A 47 -3.65 -9.75 -7.25
CA TYR A 47 -3.85 -8.96 -8.46
C TYR A 47 -2.59 -8.20 -8.87
N SER A 48 -1.94 -7.52 -7.92
CA SER A 48 -0.73 -6.75 -8.19
C SER A 48 0.37 -7.61 -8.80
N TYR A 49 0.61 -8.80 -8.26
CA TYR A 49 1.63 -9.69 -8.79
C TYR A 49 1.20 -10.34 -10.10
N ALA A 50 0.07 -11.06 -10.10
CA ALA A 50 -0.33 -11.87 -11.24
C ALA A 50 -0.67 -11.07 -12.48
N VAL A 51 -1.41 -9.97 -12.33
CA VAL A 51 -1.87 -9.16 -13.46
C VAL A 51 -0.86 -8.07 -13.80
N VAL A 52 -0.55 -7.18 -12.84
CA VAL A 52 0.25 -5.99 -13.12
C VAL A 52 1.73 -6.31 -13.34
N SER A 53 2.31 -7.17 -12.48
CA SER A 53 3.76 -7.44 -12.55
C SER A 53 4.13 -8.59 -13.49
N TYR A 54 3.23 -9.55 -13.73
CA TYR A 54 3.59 -10.77 -14.45
C TYR A 54 2.86 -10.93 -15.79
N ALA A 55 1.53 -11.10 -15.77
CA ALA A 55 0.82 -11.60 -16.95
C ALA A 55 0.65 -10.58 -18.07
N ILE A 56 0.31 -9.32 -17.76
CA ILE A 56 -0.08 -8.35 -18.77
C ILE A 56 1.05 -7.99 -19.74
N GLY A 57 2.29 -7.90 -19.22
CA GLY A 57 3.48 -7.64 -20.04
C GLY A 57 3.73 -8.78 -21.03
N LEU A 58 3.75 -10.01 -20.54
CA LEU A 58 3.97 -11.21 -21.36
C LEU A 58 2.83 -11.39 -22.37
N TRP A 59 1.58 -11.23 -21.95
CA TRP A 59 0.38 -11.32 -22.77
C TRP A 59 0.40 -10.31 -23.93
N SER A 60 0.81 -9.08 -23.65
CA SER A 60 0.90 -8.02 -24.65
C SER A 60 2.04 -8.26 -25.64
N VAL A 61 3.20 -8.73 -25.17
CA VAL A 61 4.35 -9.08 -26.03
C VAL A 61 4.02 -10.24 -26.98
N ASP A 62 3.28 -11.23 -26.49
CA ASP A 62 2.82 -12.38 -27.28
C ASP A 62 1.93 -11.95 -28.47
N ARG A 63 1.09 -10.91 -28.28
CA ARG A 63 0.14 -10.45 -29.29
C ARG A 63 0.63 -9.35 -30.22
N LEU A 64 1.50 -8.47 -29.73
CA LEU A 64 1.95 -7.28 -30.45
C LEU A 64 3.45 -7.31 -30.81
N GLY A 65 4.16 -8.36 -30.35
CA GLY A 65 5.62 -8.36 -30.42
C GLY A 65 6.28 -7.57 -29.30
N ARG A 66 7.60 -7.75 -29.15
CA ARG A 66 8.34 -7.23 -27.98
C ARG A 66 8.27 -5.71 -27.84
N ALA A 67 8.51 -4.96 -28.90
CA ALA A 67 8.59 -3.50 -28.85
C ALA A 67 7.21 -2.88 -28.57
N ASP A 68 6.23 -3.19 -29.42
CA ASP A 68 4.87 -2.63 -29.32
C ASP A 68 4.15 -3.12 -28.06
N GLY A 69 4.30 -4.40 -27.70
CA GLY A 69 3.72 -4.97 -26.50
C GLY A 69 4.20 -4.28 -25.23
N GLN A 70 5.50 -4.06 -25.10
CA GLN A 70 6.05 -3.33 -23.96
C GLN A 70 5.61 -1.87 -23.94
N PHE A 71 5.63 -1.19 -25.08
CA PHE A 71 5.22 0.20 -25.18
C PHE A 71 3.77 0.38 -24.74
N TRP A 72 2.83 -0.38 -25.32
CA TRP A 72 1.42 -0.22 -25.05
C TRP A 72 1.00 -0.63 -23.63
N VAL A 73 1.64 -1.64 -23.03
CA VAL A 73 1.40 -1.97 -21.61
C VAL A 73 1.84 -0.85 -20.69
N LEU A 74 3.04 -0.30 -20.92
CA LEU A 74 3.56 0.81 -20.13
C LEU A 74 2.67 2.05 -20.30
N PHE A 75 2.24 2.34 -21.52
CA PHE A 75 1.32 3.45 -21.81
C PHE A 75 -0.03 3.27 -21.12
N ALA A 76 -0.67 2.11 -21.23
CA ALA A 76 -1.95 1.82 -20.58
C ALA A 76 -1.84 1.88 -19.04
N GLY A 77 -0.76 1.32 -18.48
CA GLY A 77 -0.44 1.40 -17.06
C GLY A 77 -0.24 2.84 -16.60
N ALA A 78 0.61 3.61 -17.27
CA ALA A 78 0.88 5.00 -16.95
C ALA A 78 -0.37 5.88 -17.08
N ALA A 79 -1.14 5.71 -18.13
CA ALA A 79 -2.39 6.46 -18.34
C ALA A 79 -3.40 6.20 -17.23
N SER A 80 -3.58 4.93 -16.81
CA SER A 80 -4.47 4.56 -15.71
C SER A 80 -4.03 5.14 -14.37
N VAL A 81 -2.73 5.07 -14.08
CA VAL A 81 -2.14 5.61 -12.84
C VAL A 81 -2.25 7.13 -12.81
N LEU A 82 -1.95 7.82 -13.92
CA LEU A 82 -2.05 9.27 -14.02
C LEU A 82 -3.49 9.74 -13.86
N LEU A 83 -4.44 9.10 -14.57
CA LEU A 83 -5.87 9.40 -14.41
C LEU A 83 -6.31 9.20 -12.97
N ASN A 84 -5.91 8.09 -12.35
CA ASN A 84 -6.22 7.83 -10.95
C ASN A 84 -5.58 8.87 -10.02
N ALA A 85 -4.34 9.30 -10.25
CA ALA A 85 -3.67 10.32 -9.45
C ALA A 85 -4.45 11.64 -9.46
N VAL A 86 -4.94 12.08 -10.65
CA VAL A 86 -5.74 13.32 -10.78
C VAL A 86 -7.07 13.22 -10.02
N VAL A 87 -7.73 12.06 -10.06
CA VAL A 87 -9.08 11.87 -9.50
C VAL A 87 -9.04 11.45 -8.02
N SER A 88 -7.92 10.88 -7.53
CA SER A 88 -7.78 10.34 -6.17
C SER A 88 -8.28 11.26 -5.04
N PRO A 89 -7.94 12.56 -4.98
CA PRO A 89 -8.40 13.42 -3.90
C PRO A 89 -9.92 13.63 -3.93
N VAL A 90 -10.50 13.69 -5.14
CA VAL A 90 -11.95 13.81 -5.32
C VAL A 90 -12.65 12.54 -4.84
N LEU A 91 -12.14 11.36 -5.22
CA LEU A 91 -12.67 10.08 -4.79
C LEU A 91 -12.62 9.96 -3.26
N GLY A 92 -11.50 10.37 -2.64
CA GLY A 92 -11.35 10.41 -1.21
C GLY A 92 -12.33 11.37 -0.54
N ALA A 93 -12.40 12.63 -0.99
CA ALA A 93 -13.31 13.65 -0.48
C ALA A 93 -14.79 13.24 -0.63
N MET A 94 -15.14 12.57 -1.73
CA MET A 94 -16.49 12.03 -1.91
C MET A 94 -16.85 11.04 -0.82
N SER A 95 -15.96 10.11 -0.48
CA SER A 95 -16.22 9.14 0.59
C SER A 95 -16.32 9.79 1.96
N ASP A 96 -15.56 10.84 2.20
CA ASP A 96 -15.62 11.59 3.46
C ASP A 96 -16.94 12.37 3.59
N ARG A 97 -17.51 12.90 2.51
CA ARG A 97 -18.80 13.60 2.51
C ARG A 97 -19.99 12.66 2.57
N THR A 98 -20.02 11.66 1.70
CA THR A 98 -21.18 10.76 1.58
C THR A 98 -21.22 9.67 2.64
N GLY A 99 -20.08 9.41 3.32
CA GLY A 99 -19.90 8.23 4.16
C GLY A 99 -19.86 6.93 3.35
N GLY A 100 -19.62 5.81 4.02
CA GLY A 100 -19.67 4.48 3.41
C GLY A 100 -18.51 4.18 2.46
N ARG A 101 -17.27 4.34 2.92
CA ARG A 101 -16.03 3.97 2.20
C ARG A 101 -16.07 2.56 1.66
N ILE A 102 -16.69 1.64 2.39
CA ILE A 102 -16.85 0.22 2.00
C ILE A 102 -17.64 0.08 0.68
N ARG A 103 -18.62 0.95 0.40
CA ARG A 103 -19.39 0.91 -0.87
C ARG A 103 -18.52 1.29 -2.06
N TYR A 104 -17.68 2.31 -1.91
CA TYR A 104 -16.71 2.72 -2.94
C TYR A 104 -15.65 1.65 -3.14
N LEU A 105 -15.13 1.09 -2.04
CA LEU A 105 -14.19 -0.02 -2.08
C LEU A 105 -14.77 -1.21 -2.85
N PHE A 106 -16.02 -1.58 -2.59
CA PHE A 106 -16.72 -2.64 -3.32
C PHE A 106 -16.85 -2.34 -4.81
N PHE A 107 -17.28 -1.13 -5.16
CA PHE A 107 -17.43 -0.73 -6.56
C PHE A 107 -16.13 -0.84 -7.35
N PHE A 108 -15.04 -0.29 -6.83
CA PHE A 108 -13.75 -0.31 -7.51
C PHE A 108 -13.11 -1.70 -7.50
N THR A 109 -13.34 -2.49 -6.45
CA THR A 109 -12.92 -3.90 -6.44
C THR A 109 -13.68 -4.71 -7.50
N ALA A 110 -14.99 -4.56 -7.60
CA ALA A 110 -15.79 -5.22 -8.62
C ALA A 110 -15.36 -4.81 -10.03
N MET A 111 -15.09 -3.53 -10.26
CA MET A 111 -14.56 -3.03 -11.54
C MET A 111 -13.21 -3.70 -11.88
N THR A 112 -12.30 -3.81 -10.89
CA THR A 112 -11.01 -4.48 -11.09
C THR A 112 -11.17 -5.95 -11.43
N VAL A 113 -11.99 -6.66 -10.65
CA VAL A 113 -12.24 -8.11 -10.83
C VAL A 113 -12.87 -8.38 -12.20
N LEU A 114 -13.90 -7.64 -12.56
CA LEU A 114 -14.60 -7.83 -13.84
C LEU A 114 -13.69 -7.51 -15.02
N ALA A 115 -13.04 -6.36 -15.01
CA ALA A 115 -12.17 -5.95 -16.11
C ALA A 115 -10.98 -6.89 -16.28
N SER A 116 -10.32 -7.29 -15.18
CA SER A 116 -9.18 -8.21 -15.25
C SER A 116 -9.60 -9.63 -15.68
N GLY A 117 -10.73 -10.12 -15.17
CA GLY A 117 -11.26 -11.42 -15.59
C GLY A 117 -11.62 -11.49 -17.06
N LEU A 118 -12.19 -10.40 -17.60
CA LEU A 118 -12.54 -10.29 -19.02
C LEU A 118 -11.31 -10.32 -19.95
N ILE A 119 -10.12 -9.88 -19.51
CA ILE A 119 -8.88 -10.02 -20.30
C ILE A 119 -8.65 -11.48 -20.68
N GLY A 120 -8.99 -12.42 -19.79
CA GLY A 120 -8.82 -13.85 -20.01
C GLY A 120 -9.61 -14.43 -21.20
N PHE A 121 -10.61 -13.71 -21.69
CA PHE A 121 -11.49 -14.13 -22.80
C PHE A 121 -11.29 -13.32 -24.07
N VAL A 122 -10.32 -12.38 -24.08
CA VAL A 122 -10.14 -11.44 -25.19
C VAL A 122 -8.84 -11.72 -25.91
N ASP A 123 -8.90 -11.85 -27.24
CA ASP A 123 -7.72 -12.00 -28.09
C ASP A 123 -7.23 -10.66 -28.67
N ALA A 124 -8.12 -9.67 -28.86
CA ALA A 124 -7.76 -8.36 -29.40
C ALA A 124 -6.91 -7.56 -28.38
N ALA A 125 -5.64 -7.32 -28.71
CA ALA A 125 -4.69 -6.64 -27.84
C ALA A 125 -5.20 -5.26 -27.38
N ALA A 126 -5.80 -4.47 -28.27
CA ALA A 126 -6.34 -3.14 -27.92
C ALA A 126 -7.43 -3.22 -26.83
N ILE A 127 -8.36 -4.19 -26.94
CA ILE A 127 -9.43 -4.38 -25.96
C ILE A 127 -8.83 -4.84 -24.63
N GLY A 128 -7.90 -5.80 -24.66
CA GLY A 128 -7.23 -6.28 -23.42
C GLY A 128 -6.45 -5.19 -22.70
N LEU A 129 -5.77 -4.31 -23.44
CA LEU A 129 -5.05 -3.17 -22.85
C LEU A 129 -6.00 -2.11 -22.26
N VAL A 130 -7.14 -1.85 -22.88
CA VAL A 130 -8.18 -0.98 -22.33
C VAL A 130 -8.76 -1.59 -21.04
N LEU A 131 -9.09 -2.89 -21.06
CA LEU A 131 -9.54 -3.61 -19.87
C LEU A 131 -8.50 -3.57 -18.74
N TYR A 132 -7.22 -3.74 -19.09
CA TYR A 132 -6.12 -3.58 -18.12
C TYR A 132 -6.07 -2.17 -17.54
N ALA A 133 -6.20 -1.13 -18.35
CA ALA A 133 -6.21 0.25 -17.86
C ALA A 133 -7.38 0.49 -16.89
N ILE A 134 -8.57 -0.02 -17.20
CA ILE A 134 -9.76 0.04 -16.33
C ILE A 134 -9.53 -0.74 -15.04
N ALA A 135 -9.02 -1.97 -15.13
CA ALA A 135 -8.73 -2.80 -13.96
C ALA A 135 -7.69 -2.15 -13.03
N ASN A 136 -6.61 -1.63 -13.60
CA ASN A 136 -5.55 -0.96 -12.85
C ASN A 136 -6.02 0.36 -12.22
N PHE A 137 -6.86 1.13 -12.91
CA PHE A 137 -7.51 2.30 -12.33
C PHE A 137 -8.37 1.93 -11.12
N GLY A 138 -9.22 0.91 -11.24
CA GLY A 138 -10.05 0.41 -10.14
C GLY A 138 -9.25 -0.08 -8.96
N TYR A 139 -8.21 -0.86 -9.21
CA TYR A 139 -7.26 -1.33 -8.22
C TYR A 139 -6.64 -0.19 -7.41
N GLN A 140 -6.13 0.82 -8.10
CA GLN A 140 -5.51 1.98 -7.47
C GLN A 140 -6.51 2.86 -6.71
N ALA A 141 -7.76 2.95 -7.18
CA ALA A 141 -8.84 3.66 -6.50
C ALA A 141 -9.32 2.91 -5.25
N ALA A 142 -9.43 1.59 -5.33
CA ALA A 142 -9.81 0.75 -4.20
C ALA A 142 -8.85 0.90 -3.01
N LEU A 143 -7.53 1.01 -3.26
CA LEU A 143 -6.52 1.19 -2.21
C LEU A 143 -6.73 2.44 -1.36
N ILE A 144 -7.24 3.54 -1.94
CA ILE A 144 -7.53 4.78 -1.20
C ILE A 144 -8.54 4.49 -0.08
N TYR A 145 -9.60 3.77 -0.41
CA TYR A 145 -10.66 3.43 0.54
C TYR A 145 -10.23 2.33 1.49
N TYR A 146 -9.50 1.34 1.02
CA TYR A 146 -8.95 0.27 1.85
C TYR A 146 -8.10 0.84 2.99
N ASP A 147 -7.13 1.68 2.68
CA ASP A 147 -6.27 2.31 3.69
C ASP A 147 -7.07 3.23 4.62
N ALA A 148 -8.05 3.97 4.08
CA ALA A 148 -8.92 4.87 4.85
C ALA A 148 -9.90 4.13 5.78
N THR A 149 -10.10 2.80 5.64
CA THR A 149 -10.92 1.98 6.55
C THR A 149 -10.18 1.54 7.82
N LEU A 150 -8.88 1.71 7.91
CA LEU A 150 -8.09 1.29 9.08
C LEU A 150 -8.64 1.80 10.43
N PRO A 151 -9.17 3.05 10.56
CA PRO A 151 -9.80 3.51 11.81
C PRO A 151 -11.04 2.72 12.22
N VAL A 152 -11.77 2.16 11.25
CA VAL A 152 -12.98 1.35 11.52
C VAL A 152 -12.61 -0.06 11.96
N VAL A 153 -11.51 -0.57 11.43
CA VAL A 153 -11.05 -1.95 11.65
C VAL A 153 -10.23 -2.10 12.93
N ALA A 154 -9.45 -1.07 13.31
CA ALA A 154 -8.50 -1.13 14.40
C ALA A 154 -8.66 0.03 15.39
N LYS A 155 -8.58 -0.29 16.70
CA LYS A 155 -8.45 0.71 17.76
C LYS A 155 -7.17 1.52 17.55
N PRO A 156 -7.12 2.79 18.01
CA PRO A 156 -5.93 3.65 17.86
C PRO A 156 -4.63 2.97 18.28
N GLU A 157 -4.65 2.23 19.40
CA GLU A 157 -3.49 1.55 19.99
C GLU A 157 -3.08 0.30 19.21
N ALA A 158 -3.98 -0.26 18.38
CA ALA A 158 -3.79 -1.52 17.66
C ALA A 158 -3.56 -1.34 16.14
N ARG A 159 -3.58 -0.11 15.63
CA ARG A 159 -3.46 0.17 14.19
C ARG A 159 -2.15 -0.34 13.60
N GLY A 160 -1.06 -0.28 14.37
CA GLY A 160 0.23 -0.83 13.97
C GLY A 160 0.18 -2.34 13.74
N ARG A 161 -0.34 -3.09 14.71
CA ARG A 161 -0.48 -4.56 14.61
C ARG A 161 -1.40 -4.97 13.48
N VAL A 162 -2.57 -4.35 13.36
CA VAL A 162 -3.52 -4.68 12.29
C VAL A 162 -2.93 -4.37 10.92
N SER A 163 -2.24 -3.22 10.76
CA SER A 163 -1.51 -2.88 9.54
C SER A 163 -0.42 -3.92 9.23
N GLY A 164 0.40 -4.31 10.20
CA GLY A 164 1.45 -5.32 10.02
C GLY A 164 0.91 -6.71 9.68
N ILE A 165 -0.20 -7.12 10.29
CA ILE A 165 -0.90 -8.37 9.95
C ILE A 165 -1.42 -8.31 8.50
N GLY A 166 -2.03 -7.18 8.09
CA GLY A 166 -2.49 -6.98 6.71
C GLY A 166 -1.36 -7.15 5.71
N VAL A 167 -0.26 -6.44 5.90
CA VAL A 167 0.92 -6.49 5.02
C VAL A 167 1.53 -7.90 4.98
N ALA A 168 1.67 -8.56 6.14
CA ALA A 168 2.19 -9.93 6.21
C ALA A 168 1.33 -10.93 5.43
N ILE A 169 0.01 -10.89 5.65
CA ILE A 169 -0.96 -11.74 4.93
C ILE A 169 -0.99 -11.35 3.45
N GLY A 170 -0.86 -10.06 3.11
CA GLY A 170 -0.73 -9.59 1.75
C GLY A 170 0.42 -10.27 1.00
N TYR A 171 1.63 -10.24 1.54
CA TYR A 171 2.78 -10.92 0.90
C TYR A 171 2.61 -12.44 0.75
N LEU A 172 1.84 -13.10 1.65
CA LEU A 172 1.46 -14.51 1.42
C LEU A 172 0.62 -14.67 0.15
N GLY A 173 -0.22 -13.69 -0.19
CA GLY A 173 -0.97 -13.67 -1.45
C GLY A 173 -0.06 -13.70 -2.67
N THR A 174 1.02 -12.91 -2.65
CA THR A 174 2.04 -12.94 -3.70
C THR A 174 2.67 -14.33 -3.85
N ILE A 175 3.05 -14.95 -2.74
CA ILE A 175 3.65 -16.29 -2.74
C ILE A 175 2.67 -17.33 -3.31
N VAL A 176 1.43 -17.32 -2.84
CA VAL A 176 0.39 -18.27 -3.27
C VAL A 176 0.13 -18.16 -4.77
N ILE A 177 -0.05 -16.96 -5.30
CA ILE A 177 -0.34 -16.81 -6.72
C ILE A 177 0.88 -17.13 -7.59
N ALA A 178 2.09 -16.79 -7.14
CA ALA A 178 3.32 -17.15 -7.86
C ALA A 178 3.47 -18.69 -7.99
N LEU A 179 3.20 -19.43 -6.89
CA LEU A 179 3.21 -20.89 -6.90
C LEU A 179 2.10 -21.48 -7.76
N LEU A 180 0.89 -20.90 -7.74
CA LEU A 180 -0.22 -21.35 -8.59
C LEU A 180 0.11 -21.18 -10.07
N ILE A 181 0.67 -20.03 -10.47
CA ILE A 181 1.10 -19.80 -11.86
C ILE A 181 2.15 -20.83 -12.28
N LEU A 182 3.09 -21.15 -11.40
CA LEU A 182 4.14 -22.13 -11.66
C LEU A 182 3.56 -23.55 -11.80
N VAL A 183 2.72 -23.98 -10.85
CA VAL A 183 2.16 -25.36 -10.81
C VAL A 183 1.21 -25.59 -11.98
N LEU A 184 0.39 -24.61 -12.34
CA LEU A 184 -0.58 -24.71 -13.42
C LEU A 184 0.04 -24.43 -14.80
N ASP A 185 1.31 -24.07 -14.87
CA ASP A 185 2.02 -23.60 -16.08
C ASP A 185 1.19 -22.58 -16.88
N SER A 186 0.40 -21.77 -16.15
CA SER A 186 -0.57 -20.87 -16.76
C SER A 186 0.07 -19.68 -17.46
N LYS A 187 1.32 -19.36 -17.12
CA LYS A 187 2.16 -18.27 -17.69
C LYS A 187 1.34 -16.98 -17.95
N ALA A 188 1.37 -16.48 -19.18
CA ALA A 188 0.61 -15.31 -19.63
C ALA A 188 -0.71 -15.70 -20.33
N SER A 189 -1.24 -16.88 -20.06
CA SER A 189 -2.50 -17.33 -20.63
C SER A 189 -3.72 -16.61 -20.05
N GLY A 190 -4.85 -16.67 -20.73
CA GLY A 190 -6.13 -16.15 -20.23
C GLY A 190 -6.49 -16.70 -18.83
N LEU A 191 -6.07 -17.94 -18.53
CA LEU A 191 -6.28 -18.58 -17.22
C LEU A 191 -5.65 -17.79 -16.07
N THR A 192 -4.48 -17.17 -16.25
CA THR A 192 -3.83 -16.37 -15.21
C THR A 192 -4.69 -15.17 -14.78
N PHE A 193 -5.31 -14.48 -15.76
CA PHE A 193 -6.20 -13.35 -15.46
C PHE A 193 -7.49 -13.80 -14.76
N ILE A 194 -8.08 -14.89 -15.21
CA ILE A 194 -9.30 -15.46 -14.61
C ILE A 194 -9.02 -15.92 -13.18
N LEU A 195 -7.93 -16.62 -12.94
CA LEU A 195 -7.53 -17.08 -11.58
C LEU A 195 -7.27 -15.88 -10.65
N ALA A 196 -6.51 -14.88 -11.13
CA ALA A 196 -6.23 -13.68 -10.33
C ALA A 196 -7.54 -12.95 -9.97
N ALA A 197 -8.45 -12.78 -10.93
CA ALA A 197 -9.74 -12.15 -10.72
C ALA A 197 -10.63 -12.95 -9.74
N ALA A 198 -10.70 -14.28 -9.90
CA ALA A 198 -11.49 -15.16 -9.05
C ALA A 198 -10.96 -15.17 -7.60
N LEU A 199 -9.64 -15.25 -7.41
CA LEU A 199 -9.04 -15.21 -6.09
C LEU A 199 -9.19 -13.81 -5.45
N PHE A 200 -9.04 -12.73 -6.25
CA PHE A 200 -9.29 -11.39 -5.75
C PHE A 200 -10.75 -11.25 -5.26
N ALA A 201 -11.72 -11.69 -6.06
CA ALA A 201 -13.12 -11.71 -5.64
C ALA A 201 -13.32 -12.52 -4.36
N LEU A 202 -12.84 -13.77 -4.34
CA LEU A 202 -13.04 -14.71 -3.22
C LEU A 202 -12.53 -14.14 -1.90
N PHE A 203 -11.29 -13.66 -1.88
CA PHE A 203 -10.66 -13.19 -0.64
C PHE A 203 -11.04 -11.75 -0.25
N SER A 204 -11.66 -10.97 -1.15
CA SER A 204 -12.22 -9.66 -0.81
C SER A 204 -13.63 -9.73 -0.22
N VAL A 205 -14.43 -10.76 -0.53
CA VAL A 205 -15.81 -10.94 -0.02
C VAL A 205 -15.92 -10.83 1.50
N PRO A 206 -15.06 -11.47 2.32
CA PRO A 206 -15.17 -11.38 3.78
C PRO A 206 -15.17 -9.95 4.31
N LEU A 207 -14.38 -9.05 3.71
CA LEU A 207 -14.34 -7.65 4.12
C LEU A 207 -15.71 -6.99 3.94
N PHE A 208 -16.36 -7.18 2.80
CA PHE A 208 -17.66 -6.57 2.50
C PHE A 208 -18.80 -7.11 3.36
N LEU A 209 -18.70 -8.36 3.81
CA LEU A 209 -19.70 -8.98 4.68
C LEU A 209 -19.53 -8.62 6.16
N VAL A 210 -18.28 -8.44 6.61
CA VAL A 210 -17.94 -8.35 8.05
C VAL A 210 -17.71 -6.92 8.50
N VAL A 211 -17.03 -6.09 7.68
CA VAL A 211 -16.68 -4.72 8.07
C VAL A 211 -17.88 -3.81 7.82
N ARG A 212 -18.32 -3.15 8.88
CA ARG A 212 -19.42 -2.17 8.82
C ARG A 212 -18.93 -0.82 9.31
N GLU A 213 -19.13 0.20 8.51
CA GLU A 213 -18.90 1.58 8.93
C GLU A 213 -20.12 2.12 9.69
N PRO A 214 -19.91 2.91 10.75
CA PRO A 214 -21.00 3.65 11.37
C PRO A 214 -21.60 4.63 10.35
N PRO A 215 -22.93 4.82 10.35
CA PRO A 215 -23.56 5.79 9.48
C PRO A 215 -23.06 7.20 9.82
N LYS A 216 -22.77 8.00 8.81
CA LYS A 216 -22.41 9.40 8.99
C LYS A 216 -23.70 10.23 9.15
N ALA A 217 -23.80 10.98 10.25
CA ALA A 217 -25.01 11.76 10.58
C ALA A 217 -25.32 12.82 9.50
N ASP A 218 -24.28 13.51 9.01
CA ASP A 218 -24.38 14.60 8.01
C ASP A 218 -23.94 14.12 6.63
N ALA A 219 -24.42 12.94 6.18
CA ALA A 219 -24.05 12.40 4.88
C ALA A 219 -24.72 13.19 3.75
N GLU A 220 -23.91 13.74 2.84
CA GLU A 220 -24.38 14.42 1.64
C GLU A 220 -24.68 13.42 0.49
N PRO A 221 -25.67 13.71 -0.36
CA PRO A 221 -25.91 12.87 -1.53
C PRO A 221 -24.76 12.99 -2.54
N PHE A 222 -24.43 11.86 -3.19
CA PHE A 222 -23.44 11.79 -4.25
C PHE A 222 -23.82 12.67 -5.47
N ARG A 223 -22.89 13.49 -5.97
CA ARG A 223 -23.09 14.37 -7.11
C ARG A 223 -21.97 14.22 -8.14
N TRP A 224 -22.29 13.73 -9.34
CA TRP A 224 -21.33 13.58 -10.45
C TRP A 224 -20.63 14.89 -10.86
N ARG A 225 -21.27 16.04 -10.68
CA ARG A 225 -20.68 17.35 -10.97
C ARG A 225 -19.42 17.65 -10.14
N GLU A 226 -19.24 17.01 -9.00
CA GLU A 226 -18.07 17.18 -8.15
C GLU A 226 -16.83 16.53 -8.77
N VAL A 227 -17.00 15.40 -9.48
CA VAL A 227 -15.92 14.73 -10.22
C VAL A 227 -15.39 15.63 -11.35
N ALA A 228 -16.27 16.36 -12.04
CA ALA A 228 -15.88 17.31 -13.09
C ALA A 228 -15.07 18.51 -12.56
N GLY A 229 -15.15 18.80 -11.26
CA GLY A 229 -14.39 19.85 -10.58
C GLY A 229 -13.03 19.41 -10.01
N SER A 230 -12.50 18.24 -10.40
CA SER A 230 -11.33 17.59 -9.80
C SER A 230 -10.12 18.49 -9.57
N TRP A 231 -9.79 19.38 -10.51
CA TRP A 231 -8.68 20.32 -10.36
C TRP A 231 -8.89 21.35 -9.25
N ARG A 232 -10.11 21.84 -9.11
CA ARG A 232 -10.46 22.78 -8.02
C ARG A 232 -10.44 22.08 -6.68
N GLN A 233 -10.91 20.82 -6.63
CA GLN A 233 -10.85 20.02 -5.42
C GLN A 233 -9.40 19.70 -5.05
N LEU A 234 -8.57 19.23 -6.00
CA LEU A 234 -7.14 18.96 -5.74
C LEU A 234 -6.42 20.20 -5.18
N ARG A 235 -6.69 21.38 -5.72
CA ARG A 235 -6.13 22.64 -5.22
C ARG A 235 -6.57 22.92 -3.79
N ARG A 236 -7.88 22.77 -3.48
CA ARG A 236 -8.41 22.93 -2.12
C ARG A 236 -7.78 21.91 -1.17
N THR A 237 -7.73 20.65 -1.55
CA THR A 237 -7.09 19.60 -0.75
C THR A 237 -5.63 19.92 -0.44
N LEU A 238 -4.88 20.46 -1.40
CA LEU A 238 -3.50 20.90 -1.18
C LEU A 238 -3.41 22.13 -0.26
N GLU A 239 -4.37 23.07 -0.36
CA GLU A 239 -4.48 24.22 0.55
C GLU A 239 -4.79 23.76 1.98
N ASP A 240 -5.70 22.79 2.15
CA ASP A 240 -6.04 22.21 3.44
C ASP A 240 -4.88 21.37 4.01
N ALA A 241 -4.20 20.58 3.18
CA ALA A 241 -3.00 19.85 3.56
C ALA A 241 -1.86 20.77 4.04
N ARG A 242 -1.79 22.01 3.53
CA ARG A 242 -0.83 23.04 4.01
C ARG A 242 -1.14 23.51 5.42
N LYS A 243 -2.41 23.50 5.82
CA LYS A 243 -2.84 23.91 7.17
C LYS A 243 -2.48 22.85 8.23
N VAL A 244 -2.33 21.58 7.82
CA VAL A 244 -1.92 20.51 8.72
C VAL A 244 -0.40 20.48 8.87
N PRO A 245 0.15 20.77 10.08
CA PRO A 245 1.58 20.87 10.28
C PRO A 245 2.33 19.60 9.90
N GLY A 246 3.25 19.70 8.94
CA GLY A 246 4.12 18.60 8.53
C GLY A 246 3.54 17.65 7.48
N LEU A 247 2.23 17.69 7.17
CA LEU A 247 1.61 16.76 6.23
C LEU A 247 2.22 16.84 4.83
N LEU A 248 2.34 18.05 4.25
CA LEU A 248 2.97 18.18 2.93
C LEU A 248 4.42 17.72 2.92
N ARG A 249 5.17 18.01 3.99
CA ARG A 249 6.55 17.55 4.12
C ARG A 249 6.62 16.02 4.21
N PHE A 250 5.67 15.40 4.89
CA PHE A 250 5.53 13.94 4.90
C PHE A 250 5.25 13.41 3.50
N LEU A 251 4.29 13.97 2.76
CA LEU A 251 3.93 13.54 1.40
C LEU A 251 5.09 13.68 0.41
N VAL A 252 5.84 14.80 0.48
CA VAL A 252 7.05 14.97 -0.33
C VAL A 252 8.14 13.98 0.10
N GLY A 253 8.38 13.81 1.40
CA GLY A 253 9.30 12.79 1.91
C GLY A 253 8.92 11.39 1.46
N ARG A 254 7.61 11.10 1.49
CA ARG A 254 7.03 9.84 1.02
C ARG A 254 7.33 9.58 -0.46
N PHE A 255 7.17 10.56 -1.32
CA PHE A 255 7.57 10.44 -2.72
C PHE A 255 9.03 9.95 -2.84
N PHE A 256 9.95 10.58 -2.13
CA PHE A 256 11.37 10.26 -2.21
C PHE A 256 11.72 8.88 -1.62
N TYR A 257 11.11 8.42 -0.53
CA TYR A 257 11.45 7.11 0.02
C TYR A 257 10.67 5.96 -0.63
N THR A 258 9.45 6.19 -1.13
CA THR A 258 8.70 5.11 -1.81
C THR A 258 9.20 4.86 -3.23
N ASP A 259 9.87 5.81 -3.85
CA ASP A 259 10.47 5.66 -5.17
C ASP A 259 11.51 4.52 -5.22
N PRO A 260 12.59 4.52 -4.40
CA PRO A 260 13.49 3.38 -4.30
C PRO A 260 12.78 2.09 -3.91
N VAL A 261 11.83 2.15 -2.96
CA VAL A 261 11.12 0.97 -2.48
C VAL A 261 10.33 0.28 -3.61
N ASN A 262 9.58 1.03 -4.40
CA ASN A 262 8.85 0.49 -5.55
C ASN A 262 9.79 0.00 -6.66
N THR A 263 10.87 0.76 -6.92
CA THR A 263 11.78 0.46 -8.02
C THR A 263 12.63 -0.77 -7.74
N VAL A 264 13.12 -0.94 -6.51
CA VAL A 264 13.88 -2.12 -6.10
C VAL A 264 13.11 -3.41 -6.39
N ILE A 265 11.80 -3.45 -6.13
CA ILE A 265 10.96 -4.63 -6.45
C ILE A 265 11.06 -5.00 -7.95
N VAL A 266 11.12 -4.00 -8.82
CA VAL A 266 11.15 -4.19 -10.28
C VAL A 266 12.55 -4.56 -10.78
N VAL A 267 13.60 -3.89 -10.26
CA VAL A 267 14.94 -4.00 -10.83
C VAL A 267 15.83 -5.08 -10.22
N MET A 268 15.49 -5.61 -9.03
CA MET A 268 16.34 -6.56 -8.31
C MET A 268 16.59 -7.86 -9.06
N SER A 269 15.64 -8.34 -9.87
CA SER A 269 15.84 -9.52 -10.71
C SER A 269 16.93 -9.26 -11.76
N VAL A 270 16.85 -8.13 -12.45
CA VAL A 270 17.84 -7.71 -13.45
C VAL A 270 19.21 -7.47 -12.79
N PHE A 271 19.22 -6.81 -11.64
CA PHE A 271 20.47 -6.59 -10.88
C PHE A 271 21.14 -7.93 -10.50
N ALA A 272 20.36 -8.91 -10.05
CA ALA A 272 20.89 -10.23 -9.68
C ALA A 272 21.47 -10.97 -10.89
N THR A 273 20.83 -10.92 -12.06
CA THR A 273 21.29 -11.62 -13.25
C THR A 273 22.44 -10.88 -13.94
N GLU A 274 22.32 -9.59 -14.16
CA GLU A 274 23.27 -8.82 -14.98
C GLU A 274 24.49 -8.32 -14.19
N ALA A 275 24.29 -7.94 -12.90
CA ALA A 275 25.40 -7.39 -12.10
C ALA A 275 26.11 -8.46 -11.26
N ILE A 276 25.38 -9.45 -10.72
CA ILE A 276 25.94 -10.51 -9.87
C ILE A 276 26.24 -11.77 -10.69
N GLY A 277 25.54 -12.00 -11.79
CA GLY A 277 25.75 -13.14 -12.69
C GLY A 277 25.05 -14.44 -12.23
N VAL A 278 24.00 -14.35 -11.39
CA VAL A 278 23.20 -15.54 -11.03
C VAL A 278 22.20 -15.87 -12.14
N THR A 279 21.79 -17.13 -12.23
CA THR A 279 20.76 -17.54 -13.19
C THR A 279 19.40 -16.93 -12.83
N GLN A 280 18.53 -16.72 -13.82
CA GLN A 280 17.18 -16.20 -13.61
C GLN A 280 16.37 -17.02 -12.58
N SER A 281 16.51 -18.36 -12.61
CA SER A 281 15.85 -19.26 -11.66
C SER A 281 16.37 -19.04 -10.24
N ALA A 282 17.68 -18.83 -10.04
CA ALA A 282 18.26 -18.53 -8.74
C ALA A 282 17.80 -17.13 -8.25
N ALA A 283 17.78 -16.13 -9.12
CA ALA A 283 17.29 -14.80 -8.80
C ALA A 283 15.83 -14.85 -8.32
N ASN A 284 14.96 -15.56 -9.04
CA ASN A 284 13.55 -15.71 -8.67
C ASN A 284 13.39 -16.42 -7.31
N LEU A 285 14.18 -17.46 -7.04
CA LEU A 285 14.16 -18.16 -5.74
C LEU A 285 14.60 -17.23 -4.60
N VAL A 286 15.67 -16.47 -4.81
CA VAL A 286 16.15 -15.50 -3.81
C VAL A 286 15.08 -14.46 -3.53
N LEU A 287 14.47 -13.86 -4.54
CA LEU A 287 13.40 -12.86 -4.37
C LEU A 287 12.19 -13.45 -3.63
N LEU A 288 11.85 -14.71 -3.88
CA LEU A 288 10.80 -15.39 -3.13
C LEU A 288 11.18 -15.56 -1.65
N LEU A 289 12.42 -15.96 -1.35
CA LEU A 289 12.93 -16.05 0.03
C LEU A 289 12.91 -14.69 0.74
N LEU A 290 13.31 -13.61 0.04
CA LEU A 290 13.25 -12.25 0.56
C LEU A 290 11.81 -11.80 0.84
N THR A 291 10.84 -12.27 0.07
CA THR A 291 9.40 -12.04 0.34
C THR A 291 8.96 -12.75 1.64
N VAL A 292 9.48 -13.95 1.93
CA VAL A 292 9.23 -14.62 3.22
C VAL A 292 9.79 -13.78 4.38
N VAL A 293 10.98 -13.19 4.23
CA VAL A 293 11.53 -12.27 5.22
C VAL A 293 10.62 -11.07 5.44
N ALA A 294 10.06 -10.50 4.36
CA ALA A 294 9.09 -9.39 4.45
C ALA A 294 7.84 -9.79 5.24
N VAL A 295 7.29 -11.00 5.02
CA VAL A 295 6.15 -11.54 5.77
C VAL A 295 6.44 -11.55 7.28
N VAL A 296 7.54 -12.20 7.67
CA VAL A 296 7.90 -12.36 9.09
C VAL A 296 8.16 -11.00 9.74
N ALA A 297 8.93 -10.13 9.07
CA ALA A 297 9.29 -8.82 9.58
C ALA A 297 8.07 -7.91 9.76
N SER A 298 7.04 -8.02 8.89
CA SER A 298 5.83 -7.19 8.97
C SER A 298 5.09 -7.34 10.32
N PHE A 299 5.04 -8.54 10.88
CA PHE A 299 4.49 -8.76 12.22
C PHE A 299 5.29 -8.03 13.31
N GLY A 300 6.62 -8.06 13.23
CA GLY A 300 7.50 -7.36 14.15
C GLY A 300 7.38 -5.83 14.05
N TRP A 301 7.32 -5.31 12.82
CA TRP A 301 7.13 -3.88 12.57
C TRP A 301 5.80 -3.36 13.10
N GLY A 302 4.71 -4.13 12.95
CA GLY A 302 3.41 -3.78 13.51
C GLY A 302 3.44 -3.59 15.03
N GLN A 303 4.15 -4.47 15.76
CA GLN A 303 4.35 -4.34 17.22
C GLN A 303 5.23 -3.13 17.55
N LEU A 304 6.25 -2.87 16.76
CA LEU A 304 7.15 -1.74 16.98
C LEU A 304 6.44 -0.39 16.77
N VAL A 305 5.53 -0.30 15.77
CA VAL A 305 4.68 0.88 15.57
C VAL A 305 3.86 1.21 16.81
N GLU A 306 3.34 0.21 17.52
CA GLU A 306 2.59 0.44 18.76
C GLU A 306 3.47 0.88 19.92
N ARG A 307 4.70 0.34 20.02
CA ARG A 307 5.60 0.63 21.15
C ARG A 307 6.25 2.00 21.08
N ILE A 308 6.74 2.39 19.90
CA ILE A 308 7.55 3.61 19.73
C ILE A 308 6.93 4.65 18.80
N GLY A 309 5.77 4.35 18.22
CA GLY A 309 5.07 5.22 17.27
C GLY A 309 5.45 4.96 15.80
N PRO A 310 4.55 5.33 14.85
CA PRO A 310 4.74 5.06 13.43
C PRO A 310 5.90 5.85 12.82
N LYS A 311 6.13 7.11 13.20
CA LYS A 311 7.23 7.90 12.66
C LYS A 311 8.59 7.32 13.01
N ARG A 312 8.82 6.99 14.30
CA ARG A 312 10.10 6.42 14.75
C ARG A 312 10.34 5.07 14.09
N THR A 313 9.30 4.24 14.03
CA THR A 313 9.39 2.95 13.33
C THR A 313 9.74 3.14 11.86
N LEU A 314 9.06 4.04 11.16
CA LEU A 314 9.34 4.33 9.75
C LEU A 314 10.80 4.79 9.55
N LEU A 315 11.33 5.65 10.42
CA LEU A 315 12.74 6.08 10.35
C LEU A 315 13.71 4.92 10.56
N ILE A 316 13.43 3.98 11.46
CA ILE A 316 14.25 2.76 11.66
C ILE A 316 14.18 1.88 10.42
N VAL A 317 12.99 1.67 9.85
CA VAL A 317 12.79 0.91 8.61
C VAL A 317 13.57 1.52 7.45
N LEU A 318 13.51 2.84 7.27
CA LEU A 318 14.27 3.52 6.21
C LEU A 318 15.78 3.47 6.46
N GLY A 319 16.21 3.50 7.73
CA GLY A 319 17.59 3.22 8.13
C GLY A 319 18.04 1.81 7.74
N THR A 320 17.20 0.80 7.97
CA THR A 320 17.44 -0.58 7.54
C THR A 320 17.57 -0.67 6.01
N TRP A 321 16.75 0.08 5.27
CA TRP A 321 16.85 0.21 3.81
C TRP A 321 18.18 0.84 3.38
N CYS A 322 18.61 1.94 4.02
CA CYS A 322 19.89 2.57 3.74
C CYS A 322 21.05 1.58 3.88
N VAL A 323 21.07 0.83 4.99
CA VAL A 323 22.10 -0.20 5.23
C VAL A 323 22.03 -1.31 4.18
N GLY A 324 20.83 -1.80 3.86
CA GLY A 324 20.62 -2.82 2.83
C GLY A 324 21.14 -2.39 1.45
N LEU A 325 20.81 -1.15 1.02
CA LEU A 325 21.29 -0.59 -0.26
C LEU A 325 22.82 -0.41 -0.29
N VAL A 326 23.42 0.03 0.83
CA VAL A 326 24.88 0.13 0.92
C VAL A 326 25.54 -1.25 0.76
N ILE A 327 25.02 -2.28 1.44
CA ILE A 327 25.55 -3.64 1.34
C ILE A 327 25.42 -4.19 -0.08
N VAL A 328 24.21 -4.09 -0.68
CA VAL A 328 23.96 -4.58 -2.05
C VAL A 328 24.80 -3.84 -3.09
N GLY A 329 24.93 -2.53 -2.94
CA GLY A 329 25.67 -1.68 -3.89
C GLY A 329 27.19 -1.72 -3.75
N SER A 330 27.73 -2.08 -2.57
CA SER A 330 29.17 -2.02 -2.32
C SER A 330 29.96 -3.18 -2.95
N VAL A 331 29.42 -4.39 -2.89
CA VAL A 331 30.11 -5.60 -3.37
C VAL A 331 29.13 -6.46 -4.18
N LEU A 332 29.49 -6.70 -5.45
CA LEU A 332 28.69 -7.52 -6.36
C LEU A 332 28.96 -9.01 -6.09
N SER A 333 28.29 -9.56 -5.10
CA SER A 333 28.40 -10.99 -4.76
C SER A 333 27.07 -11.52 -4.26
N LEU A 334 26.85 -12.83 -4.42
CA LEU A 334 25.61 -13.48 -3.92
C LEU A 334 25.44 -13.35 -2.39
N PRO A 335 26.48 -13.53 -1.54
CA PRO A 335 26.33 -13.33 -0.11
C PRO A 335 25.91 -11.92 0.30
N THR A 336 26.50 -10.88 -0.28
CA THR A 336 26.12 -9.48 0.01
C THR A 336 24.72 -9.18 -0.50
N PHE A 337 24.33 -9.72 -1.63
CA PHE A 337 22.97 -9.62 -2.16
C PHE A 337 21.95 -10.29 -1.24
N LEU A 338 22.25 -11.46 -0.68
CA LEU A 338 21.37 -12.15 0.28
C LEU A 338 21.22 -11.36 1.58
N ILE A 339 22.33 -10.88 2.15
CA ILE A 339 22.32 -10.14 3.43
C ILE A 339 21.61 -8.79 3.24
N GLY A 340 22.04 -7.99 2.27
CA GLY A 340 21.42 -6.69 2.00
C GLY A 340 19.99 -6.82 1.53
N GLY A 341 19.69 -7.83 0.67
CA GLY A 341 18.35 -8.15 0.22
C GLY A 341 17.42 -8.54 1.37
N ALA A 342 17.90 -9.30 2.37
CA ALA A 342 17.13 -9.62 3.57
C ALA A 342 16.75 -8.36 4.36
N LEU A 343 17.65 -7.38 4.48
CA LEU A 343 17.35 -6.09 5.10
C LEU A 343 16.32 -5.29 4.28
N LEU A 344 16.47 -5.28 2.94
CA LEU A 344 15.50 -4.63 2.04
C LEU A 344 14.13 -5.31 2.12
N GLY A 345 14.08 -6.65 2.12
CA GLY A 345 12.85 -7.42 2.27
C GLY A 345 12.16 -7.16 3.62
N ALA A 346 12.93 -7.20 4.71
CA ALA A 346 12.40 -6.86 6.03
C ALA A 346 11.84 -5.43 6.07
N GLY A 347 12.60 -4.47 5.53
CA GLY A 347 12.19 -3.07 5.46
C GLY A 347 10.98 -2.84 4.57
N LEU A 348 10.79 -3.64 3.51
CA LEU A 348 9.63 -3.55 2.62
C LEU A 348 8.30 -3.69 3.39
N GLY A 349 8.20 -4.73 4.23
CA GLY A 349 7.05 -4.89 5.11
C GLY A 349 6.88 -3.75 6.11
N GLY A 350 7.99 -3.20 6.60
CA GLY A 350 7.99 -2.10 7.56
C GLY A 350 7.50 -0.77 6.99
N VAL A 351 7.85 -0.43 5.75
CA VAL A 351 7.37 0.79 5.09
C VAL A 351 5.86 0.78 5.01
N TRP A 352 5.26 -0.24 4.39
CA TRP A 352 3.81 -0.32 4.22
C TRP A 352 3.04 -0.44 5.55
N THR A 353 3.67 -1.03 6.58
CA THR A 353 3.06 -1.15 7.91
C THR A 353 3.01 0.19 8.62
N SER A 354 4.09 0.98 8.58
CA SER A 354 4.26 2.17 9.40
C SER A 354 3.79 3.46 8.73
N ASP A 355 3.97 3.62 7.41
CA ASP A 355 3.67 4.89 6.74
C ASP A 355 2.18 5.18 6.66
N ARG A 356 1.32 4.16 6.40
CA ARG A 356 -0.13 4.34 6.42
C ARG A 356 -0.66 4.71 7.80
N VAL A 357 -0.07 4.15 8.88
CA VAL A 357 -0.45 4.52 10.25
C VAL A 357 0.00 5.93 10.58
N PHE A 358 1.18 6.34 10.08
CA PHE A 358 1.67 7.71 10.25
C PHE A 358 0.82 8.71 9.46
N MET A 359 0.46 8.40 8.22
CA MET A 359 -0.49 9.20 7.43
C MET A 359 -1.82 9.39 8.17
N LEU A 360 -2.36 8.32 8.75
CA LEU A 360 -3.60 8.38 9.50
C LEU A 360 -3.50 9.28 10.75
N ARG A 361 -2.35 9.28 11.44
CA ARG A 361 -2.13 10.21 12.57
C ARG A 361 -2.06 11.68 12.15
N LEU A 362 -1.58 11.95 10.94
CA LEU A 362 -1.54 13.29 10.37
C LEU A 362 -2.89 13.75 9.82
N SER A 363 -3.82 12.85 9.52
CA SER A 363 -5.09 13.14 8.86
C SER A 363 -6.17 13.52 9.88
N PRO A 364 -6.87 14.66 9.71
CA PRO A 364 -8.09 14.96 10.45
C PRO A 364 -9.14 13.84 10.24
N PRO A 365 -9.92 13.47 11.26
CA PRO A 365 -10.86 12.34 11.19
C PRO A 365 -11.96 12.50 10.12
N ASP A 366 -12.34 13.73 9.81
CA ASP A 366 -13.35 14.12 8.83
C ASP A 366 -12.84 14.14 7.38
N GLN A 367 -11.50 14.12 7.17
CA GLN A 367 -10.83 14.24 5.87
C GLN A 367 -9.88 13.07 5.56
N VAL A 368 -10.05 11.93 6.23
CA VAL A 368 -9.16 10.77 6.08
C VAL A 368 -9.11 10.26 4.64
N GLY A 369 -10.26 10.13 3.96
CA GLY A 369 -10.32 9.68 2.57
C GLY A 369 -9.63 10.65 1.61
N GLU A 370 -9.87 11.95 1.76
CA GLU A 370 -9.26 13.01 0.94
C GLU A 370 -7.72 12.98 1.07
N PHE A 371 -7.21 12.86 2.28
CA PHE A 371 -5.77 12.83 2.52
C PHE A 371 -5.11 11.51 2.10
N PHE A 372 -5.82 10.38 2.20
CA PHE A 372 -5.35 9.14 1.57
C PHE A 372 -5.37 9.20 0.04
N GLY A 373 -6.22 10.03 -0.56
CA GLY A 373 -6.13 10.40 -1.97
C GLY A 373 -4.78 11.06 -2.32
N LEU A 374 -4.34 12.08 -1.55
CA LEU A 374 -3.02 12.71 -1.71
C LEU A 374 -1.86 11.73 -1.44
N TYR A 375 -1.99 10.92 -0.40
CA TYR A 375 -1.03 9.85 -0.08
C TYR A 375 -0.85 8.89 -1.26
N GLY A 376 -1.95 8.51 -1.92
CA GLY A 376 -1.92 7.69 -3.13
C GLY A 376 -1.16 8.36 -4.28
N ILE A 377 -1.34 9.68 -4.49
CA ILE A 377 -0.61 10.45 -5.52
C ILE A 377 0.89 10.33 -5.33
N ALA A 378 1.40 10.62 -4.12
CA ALA A 378 2.84 10.56 -3.83
C ALA A 378 3.43 9.19 -4.18
N GLY A 379 2.75 8.08 -3.81
CA GLY A 379 3.21 6.73 -4.12
C GLY A 379 3.13 6.36 -5.61
N LYS A 380 2.17 6.91 -6.35
CA LYS A 380 1.98 6.60 -7.78
C LYS A 380 3.03 7.29 -8.67
N PHE A 381 3.32 8.55 -8.37
CA PHE A 381 4.40 9.25 -9.10
C PHE A 381 5.76 8.61 -8.85
N SER A 382 6.04 8.15 -7.65
CA SER A 382 7.27 7.45 -7.31
C SER A 382 7.45 6.13 -8.09
N ALA A 383 6.36 5.42 -8.37
CA ALA A 383 6.44 4.18 -9.14
C ALA A 383 6.82 4.38 -10.63
N VAL A 384 6.80 5.60 -11.13
CA VAL A 384 7.19 5.94 -12.51
C VAL A 384 8.58 6.55 -12.56
N SER A 385 8.91 7.46 -11.63
CA SER A 385 10.18 8.22 -11.66
C SER A 385 11.39 7.32 -11.39
N GLY A 386 11.32 6.39 -10.46
CA GLY A 386 12.44 5.55 -10.07
C GLY A 386 12.96 4.62 -11.17
N PRO A 387 12.09 3.82 -11.81
CA PRO A 387 12.55 2.99 -12.93
C PRO A 387 13.15 3.78 -14.07
N LEU A 388 12.63 4.97 -14.38
CA LEU A 388 13.18 5.85 -15.41
C LEU A 388 14.56 6.40 -15.02
N LEU A 389 14.71 6.87 -13.78
CA LEU A 389 15.98 7.35 -13.27
C LEU A 389 17.05 6.25 -13.28
N TYR A 390 16.72 5.09 -12.68
CA TYR A 390 17.62 3.94 -12.64
C TYR A 390 18.01 3.47 -14.04
N GLY A 391 17.03 3.27 -14.91
CA GLY A 391 17.25 2.83 -16.29
C GLY A 391 18.13 3.80 -17.07
N SER A 392 17.90 5.11 -16.96
CA SER A 392 18.70 6.14 -17.61
C SER A 392 20.15 6.17 -17.11
N ILE A 393 20.36 6.03 -15.79
CA ILE A 393 21.71 5.97 -15.21
C ILE A 393 22.42 4.72 -15.70
N VAL A 394 21.80 3.56 -15.58
CA VAL A 394 22.43 2.28 -15.93
C VAL A 394 22.73 2.21 -17.42
N SER A 395 21.78 2.56 -18.31
CA SER A 395 22.03 2.54 -19.76
C SER A 395 23.19 3.47 -20.16
N THR A 396 23.16 4.72 -19.66
CA THR A 396 24.19 5.70 -19.97
C THR A 396 25.60 5.24 -19.53
N LEU A 397 25.71 4.57 -18.39
CA LEU A 397 27.00 4.09 -17.87
C LEU A 397 27.44 2.80 -18.57
N LEU A 398 26.53 1.93 -18.96
CA LEU A 398 26.84 0.75 -19.79
C LEU A 398 27.37 1.16 -21.15
N ASP A 399 26.76 2.17 -21.80
CA ASP A 399 27.25 2.73 -23.08
C ASP A 399 28.65 3.32 -22.95
N ARG A 400 29.04 3.77 -21.75
CA ARG A 400 30.39 4.26 -21.43
C ARG A 400 31.37 3.18 -20.99
N GLY A 401 31.00 1.92 -21.02
CA GLY A 401 31.84 0.77 -20.69
C GLY A 401 32.03 0.49 -19.19
N TRP A 402 31.17 1.00 -18.32
CA TRP A 402 31.31 0.76 -16.87
C TRP A 402 30.97 -0.68 -16.44
N GLY A 403 30.43 -1.49 -17.34
CA GLY A 403 30.02 -2.87 -17.03
C GLY A 403 29.13 -2.97 -15.77
N ALA A 404 29.42 -3.94 -14.90
CA ALA A 404 28.65 -4.14 -13.69
C ALA A 404 28.63 -2.94 -12.72
N GLY A 405 29.62 -2.05 -12.79
CA GLY A 405 29.67 -0.81 -12.02
C GLY A 405 28.49 0.14 -12.30
N ALA A 406 27.92 0.08 -13.51
CA ALA A 406 26.73 0.86 -13.86
C ALA A 406 25.55 0.54 -12.94
N TYR A 407 25.34 -0.72 -12.62
CA TYR A 407 24.26 -1.18 -11.71
C TYR A 407 24.50 -0.74 -10.26
N GLN A 408 25.77 -0.70 -9.80
CA GLN A 408 26.11 -0.19 -8.47
C GLN A 408 25.73 1.29 -8.33
N VAL A 409 26.08 2.11 -9.33
CA VAL A 409 25.69 3.53 -9.35
C VAL A 409 24.15 3.67 -9.35
N GLY A 410 23.44 2.82 -10.10
CA GLY A 410 21.98 2.76 -10.06
C GLY A 410 21.45 2.50 -8.66
N ILE A 411 22.00 1.53 -7.91
CA ILE A 411 21.62 1.26 -6.52
C ILE A 411 21.92 2.44 -5.59
N PHE A 412 23.07 3.10 -5.75
CA PHE A 412 23.41 4.28 -4.95
C PHE A 412 22.52 5.50 -5.26
N SER A 413 21.94 5.60 -6.47
CA SER A 413 20.93 6.62 -6.75
C SER A 413 19.67 6.43 -5.89
N PHE A 414 19.27 5.20 -5.60
CA PHE A 414 18.17 4.91 -4.66
C PHE A 414 18.53 5.31 -3.24
N LEU A 415 19.76 5.05 -2.79
CA LEU A 415 20.22 5.50 -1.48
C LEU A 415 20.14 7.03 -1.35
N PHE A 416 20.52 7.76 -2.39
CA PHE A 416 20.41 9.22 -2.41
C PHE A 416 18.97 9.71 -2.25
N LEU A 417 18.03 9.15 -3.02
CA LEU A 417 16.61 9.49 -2.91
C LEU A 417 16.05 9.14 -1.52
N LEU A 418 16.41 7.97 -1.01
CA LEU A 418 15.98 7.51 0.31
C LEU A 418 16.46 8.45 1.42
N VAL A 419 17.71 8.91 1.37
CA VAL A 419 18.28 9.86 2.33
C VAL A 419 17.52 11.20 2.30
N ILE A 420 17.16 11.71 1.13
CA ILE A 420 16.30 12.90 1.02
C ILE A 420 14.96 12.65 1.75
N GLY A 421 14.32 11.51 1.48
CA GLY A 421 13.08 11.12 2.17
C GLY A 421 13.23 11.07 3.68
N VAL A 422 14.31 10.48 4.20
CA VAL A 422 14.62 10.42 5.64
C VAL A 422 14.81 11.81 6.24
N VAL A 423 15.56 12.68 5.58
CA VAL A 423 15.81 14.07 6.05
C VAL A 423 14.49 14.84 6.15
N LEU A 424 13.65 14.75 5.12
CA LEU A 424 12.34 15.40 5.12
C LEU A 424 11.44 14.83 6.23
N LEU A 425 11.42 13.51 6.40
CA LEU A 425 10.61 12.84 7.42
C LEU A 425 11.04 13.19 8.84
N ARG A 426 12.36 13.31 9.10
CA ARG A 426 12.87 13.73 10.43
C ARG A 426 12.27 15.05 10.90
N ALA A 427 12.08 16.00 10.00
CA ALA A 427 11.56 17.31 10.31
C ALA A 427 10.03 17.37 10.52
N VAL A 428 9.29 16.28 10.23
CA VAL A 428 7.85 16.19 10.51
C VAL A 428 7.65 15.89 11.99
N ARG A 429 6.78 16.64 12.67
CA ARG A 429 6.38 16.30 14.05
C ARG A 429 5.34 15.20 14.03
N GLU A 430 5.48 14.22 14.92
CA GLU A 430 4.46 13.18 15.10
C GLU A 430 3.41 13.69 16.09
N PRO A 431 2.12 13.79 15.68
CA PRO A 431 1.05 14.10 16.63
C PRO A 431 0.88 12.97 17.65
N ALA A 432 0.41 13.31 18.85
CA ALA A 432 0.00 12.32 19.86
C ALA A 432 -1.11 11.41 19.29
N ALA A 433 -1.24 10.20 19.82
CA ALA A 433 -2.21 9.21 19.32
C ALA A 433 -3.67 9.69 19.45
N ASP A 434 -3.93 10.51 20.45
CA ASP A 434 -5.21 11.12 20.83
C ASP A 434 -5.39 12.58 20.37
N HIS A 435 -4.43 13.10 19.59
CA HIS A 435 -4.38 14.51 19.17
C HIS A 435 -5.73 15.02 18.63
N TRP A 436 -6.37 14.26 17.78
CA TRP A 436 -7.65 14.63 17.18
C TRP A 436 -8.85 14.47 18.12
N ALA A 437 -8.79 13.56 19.08
CA ALA A 437 -9.81 13.42 20.12
C ALA A 437 -9.76 14.63 21.06
N ALA A 438 -8.58 15.02 21.51
CA ALA A 438 -8.38 16.21 22.34
C ALA A 438 -8.79 17.51 21.61
N ALA A 439 -8.58 17.61 20.29
CA ALA A 439 -9.03 18.74 19.51
C ALA A 439 -10.56 18.81 19.39
N ALA A 440 -11.24 17.66 19.29
CA ALA A 440 -12.70 17.61 19.25
C ALA A 440 -13.31 18.05 20.59
N ASP A 441 -12.74 17.64 21.72
CA ASP A 441 -13.20 18.02 23.07
C ASP A 441 -13.03 19.53 23.34
N THR A 442 -11.99 20.16 22.78
CA THR A 442 -11.79 21.62 22.88
C THR A 442 -12.81 22.42 22.07
N VAL A 443 -13.33 21.86 20.98
CA VAL A 443 -14.37 22.54 20.14
C VAL A 443 -15.78 22.38 20.76
N ILE A 444 -15.99 21.34 21.54
CA ILE A 444 -17.30 21.02 22.17
C ILE A 444 -17.42 21.68 23.57
N ALA A 445 -16.35 22.24 24.14
CA ALA A 445 -16.43 22.94 25.40
C ALA A 445 -17.48 24.09 25.26
N PRO A 446 -18.59 24.07 25.99
CA PRO A 446 -19.56 25.15 25.92
C PRO A 446 -18.88 26.45 26.37
N PRO A 447 -19.22 27.62 25.74
CA PRO A 447 -18.66 28.87 26.18
C PRO A 447 -18.90 28.97 27.70
N GLU A 448 -17.80 29.25 28.42
CA GLU A 448 -17.85 29.48 29.89
C GLU A 448 -19.07 30.31 30.18
N ARG A 449 -19.97 29.80 30.99
CA ARG A 449 -21.11 30.60 31.45
C ARG A 449 -20.52 31.80 32.15
N LEU A 450 -20.61 32.96 31.50
CA LEU A 450 -20.31 34.21 32.14
C LEU A 450 -21.02 34.19 33.50
N ALA A 451 -20.23 34.33 34.57
CA ALA A 451 -20.75 34.44 35.91
C ALA A 451 -21.90 35.46 35.94
N PRO A 452 -23.00 35.16 36.64
CA PRO A 452 -24.12 36.10 36.68
C PRO A 452 -23.63 37.46 37.20
N VAL A 453 -23.81 38.45 36.38
CA VAL A 453 -23.55 39.86 36.78
C VAL A 453 -24.35 40.12 38.04
N SER A 454 -23.66 40.33 39.16
CA SER A 454 -24.29 40.74 40.42
C SER A 454 -25.11 41.98 40.15
N SER A 455 -26.41 41.89 40.37
CA SER A 455 -27.31 43.02 40.32
C SER A 455 -26.86 44.14 41.29
N PRO A 456 -26.90 45.42 40.89
CA PRO A 456 -26.57 46.52 41.79
C PRO A 456 -27.55 46.57 42.93
N THR A 457 -27.07 46.59 44.18
CA THR A 457 -27.84 46.89 45.36
C THR A 457 -28.37 48.31 45.29
N GLU A 458 -29.68 48.48 45.32
CA GLU A 458 -30.35 49.75 45.50
C GLU A 458 -29.89 50.42 46.81
N PRO A 459 -29.59 51.74 46.86
CA PRO A 459 -29.37 52.45 48.09
C PRO A 459 -30.72 52.81 48.75
N ARG A 460 -30.80 52.64 50.04
CA ARG A 460 -31.86 53.15 50.89
C ARG A 460 -31.75 54.67 51.08
#